data_6a2eff8f3a26551bede545bfcf2840f4
#
_entry.id   6a2eff8f3a26551bede545bfcf2840f4
#
_cell.length_a   1.000
_cell.length_b   1.000
_cell.length_c   1.000
_cell.angle_alpha   90.00
_cell.angle_beta   90.00
_cell.angle_gamma   90.00
#
_symmetry.space_group_name_H-M   'P 1'
#
loop_
_entity.id
_entity.type
_entity.pdbx_description
1 polymer ?
#
loop_
_entity_poly.entity_id
_entity_poly.type
_entity_poly.pdbx_seq_one_letter_code
_entity_poly.pdbx_strand_id
1 'polypeptide(L)'
;MIARLRIAAAIALSVTAVAIGGAFAQSSTVDEIAKYREALQDGNPAELWEARGEEMWTTPRGPKRVSFATCDLGLGPGVVKGAYAALPRYFADAKSVMDLETRLVWCMVNQQGISEGDATKIKFGDGSARRSDLEALAAYVTSQSRGVEMKVPVSEPHVRDMYRLGEQMFFYRGGTHDFSCATCHGEDGKRIRLQDLPNLTKTEGAQKAYTTWPAYRVSQGELRTFQWRLNDCFRQQRFPDLVFGSEASIALTTYLAGRANGAPYNGPAIKR
;
A
#
# COMPACT_ATOMS: atom_id res chain seq x y z
N MET A 1 60.91 -27.01 -39.12
CA MET A 1 59.46 -27.24 -39.01
C MET A 1 58.95 -27.43 -37.57
N ILE A 2 59.76 -27.95 -36.64
CA ILE A 2 59.31 -28.31 -35.25
C ILE A 2 59.16 -27.11 -34.34
N ALA A 3 59.93 -26.02 -34.52
CA ALA A 3 59.85 -24.81 -33.66
C ALA A 3 58.58 -23.96 -33.86
N ARG A 4 58.00 -23.95 -35.07
CA ARG A 4 56.77 -23.19 -35.37
C ARG A 4 55.49 -23.87 -34.81
N LEU A 5 55.53 -25.17 -34.63
CA LEU A 5 54.41 -25.97 -34.09
C LEU A 5 54.26 -25.79 -32.55
N ARG A 6 55.35 -25.54 -31.83
CA ARG A 6 55.35 -25.34 -30.36
C ARG A 6 54.82 -23.94 -29.95
N ILE A 7 55.03 -22.95 -30.79
CA ILE A 7 54.56 -21.58 -30.54
C ILE A 7 53.04 -21.48 -30.78
N ALA A 8 52.53 -22.18 -31.79
CA ALA A 8 51.06 -22.23 -32.04
C ALA A 8 50.27 -22.98 -30.94
N ALA A 9 50.85 -24.02 -30.33
CA ALA A 9 50.22 -24.74 -29.24
C ALA A 9 50.20 -23.93 -27.92
N ALA A 10 51.22 -23.10 -27.66
CA ALA A 10 51.26 -22.24 -26.45
C ALA A 10 50.30 -21.05 -26.54
N ILE A 11 50.02 -20.52 -27.70
CA ILE A 11 49.07 -19.42 -27.91
C ILE A 11 47.63 -19.98 -27.82
N ALA A 12 47.35 -21.19 -28.28
CA ALA A 12 46.03 -21.81 -28.17
C ALA A 12 45.64 -22.13 -26.71
N LEU A 13 46.60 -22.50 -25.84
CA LEU A 13 46.36 -22.76 -24.42
C LEU A 13 46.13 -21.47 -23.59
N SER A 14 46.75 -20.36 -23.97
CA SER A 14 46.58 -19.10 -23.24
C SER A 14 45.26 -18.40 -23.56
N VAL A 15 44.66 -18.64 -24.73
CA VAL A 15 43.35 -18.06 -25.09
C VAL A 15 42.18 -18.83 -24.41
N THR A 16 42.33 -20.15 -24.16
CA THR A 16 41.31 -20.93 -23.48
C THR A 16 41.25 -20.72 -21.96
N ALA A 17 42.33 -20.25 -21.33
CA ALA A 17 42.38 -20.01 -19.90
C ALA A 17 41.69 -18.66 -19.48
N VAL A 18 41.49 -17.71 -20.40
CA VAL A 18 40.81 -16.44 -20.13
C VAL A 18 39.28 -16.54 -20.24
N ALA A 19 38.76 -17.59 -20.89
CA ALA A 19 37.31 -17.77 -21.10
C ALA A 19 36.57 -18.44 -19.97
N ILE A 20 37.25 -18.96 -18.92
CA ILE A 20 36.60 -19.67 -17.78
C ILE A 20 36.44 -18.76 -16.54
N GLY A 21 36.94 -17.54 -16.56
CA GLY A 21 36.94 -16.64 -15.41
C GLY A 21 35.91 -15.53 -15.49
N GLY A 22 34.57 -15.84 -15.58
CA GLY A 22 33.67 -14.70 -15.61
C GLY A 22 32.19 -14.95 -15.77
N ALA A 23 31.67 -16.04 -15.29
CA ALA A 23 30.24 -16.17 -15.11
C ALA A 23 29.87 -16.25 -13.63
N PHE A 24 30.36 -15.31 -12.84
CA PHE A 24 29.64 -14.95 -11.62
C PHE A 24 28.44 -14.15 -12.11
N ALA A 25 27.26 -14.76 -12.07
CA ALA A 25 26.02 -14.05 -12.29
C ALA A 25 26.00 -12.87 -11.29
N GLN A 26 26.28 -11.65 -11.77
CA GLN A 26 26.01 -10.46 -10.99
C GLN A 26 24.51 -10.44 -10.77
N SER A 27 24.10 -10.70 -9.53
CA SER A 27 22.72 -10.46 -9.12
C SER A 27 22.36 -9.04 -9.53
N SER A 28 21.23 -8.86 -10.18
CA SER A 28 20.83 -7.53 -10.59
C SER A 28 20.68 -6.64 -9.34
N THR A 29 20.98 -5.35 -9.46
CA THR A 29 20.75 -4.39 -8.37
C THR A 29 19.31 -4.49 -7.84
N VAL A 30 18.37 -4.87 -8.70
CA VAL A 30 16.97 -5.10 -8.35
C VAL A 30 16.81 -6.31 -7.43
N ASP A 31 17.53 -7.41 -7.70
CA ASP A 31 17.49 -8.63 -6.88
C ASP A 31 18.11 -8.37 -5.49
N GLU A 32 19.21 -7.63 -5.42
CA GLU A 32 19.82 -7.27 -4.14
C GLU A 32 18.93 -6.34 -3.31
N ILE A 33 18.24 -5.40 -3.94
CA ILE A 33 17.23 -4.56 -3.29
C ILE A 33 16.05 -5.41 -2.81
N ALA A 34 15.63 -6.41 -3.58
CA ALA A 34 14.55 -7.32 -3.19
C ALA A 34 14.95 -8.16 -1.97
N LYS A 35 16.14 -8.77 -1.96
CA LYS A 35 16.70 -9.53 -0.82
C LYS A 35 16.83 -8.64 0.43
N TYR A 36 17.33 -7.42 0.29
CA TYR A 36 17.41 -6.48 1.39
C TYR A 36 16.04 -6.14 1.98
N ARG A 37 15.02 -5.97 1.13
CA ARG A 37 13.65 -5.75 1.58
C ARG A 37 13.07 -6.95 2.29
N GLU A 38 13.36 -8.15 1.81
CA GLU A 38 12.95 -9.41 2.46
C GLU A 38 13.60 -9.55 3.84
N ALA A 39 14.89 -9.28 3.95
CA ALA A 39 15.60 -9.29 5.24
C ALA A 39 15.07 -8.23 6.23
N LEU A 40 14.57 -7.09 5.74
CA LEU A 40 13.93 -6.08 6.58
C LEU A 40 12.52 -6.46 7.04
N GLN A 41 11.88 -7.47 6.44
CA GLN A 41 10.56 -7.93 6.91
C GLN A 41 10.67 -8.65 8.27
N ASP A 42 11.80 -9.25 8.56
CA ASP A 42 12.14 -9.74 9.89
C ASP A 42 12.52 -8.54 10.76
N GLY A 43 11.61 -8.13 11.66
CA GLY A 43 11.74 -6.90 12.45
C GLY A 43 11.16 -5.65 11.76
N ASN A 44 10.05 -5.81 11.05
CA ASN A 44 9.35 -4.70 10.39
C ASN A 44 8.96 -3.61 11.40
N PRO A 45 9.46 -2.36 11.26
CA PRO A 45 9.11 -1.29 12.19
C PRO A 45 7.61 -0.98 12.28
N ALA A 46 6.79 -1.41 11.31
CA ALA A 46 5.34 -1.30 11.37
C ALA A 46 4.74 -2.01 12.60
N GLU A 47 5.42 -3.02 13.17
CA GLU A 47 4.99 -3.72 14.38
C GLU A 47 4.81 -2.79 15.59
N LEU A 48 5.58 -1.69 15.65
CA LEU A 48 5.41 -0.68 16.70
C LEU A 48 4.06 0.06 16.58
N TRP A 49 3.58 0.26 15.35
CA TRP A 49 2.25 0.84 15.10
C TRP A 49 1.15 -0.19 15.34
N GLU A 50 1.38 -1.44 15.00
CA GLU A 50 0.45 -2.54 15.25
C GLU A 50 0.21 -2.70 16.75
N ALA A 51 1.26 -2.79 17.56
CA ALA A 51 1.15 -2.90 19.02
C ALA A 51 0.42 -1.70 19.64
N ARG A 52 0.74 -0.48 19.20
CA ARG A 52 0.01 0.71 19.64
C ARG A 52 -1.45 0.68 19.22
N GLY A 53 -1.73 0.26 17.99
CA GLY A 53 -3.10 0.15 17.47
C GLY A 53 -3.93 -0.88 18.23
N GLU A 54 -3.33 -2.00 18.65
CA GLU A 54 -3.96 -3.03 19.48
C GLU A 54 -4.35 -2.49 20.86
N GLU A 55 -3.44 -1.77 21.54
CA GLU A 55 -3.73 -1.10 22.79
C GLU A 55 -4.90 -0.11 22.64
N MET A 56 -4.85 0.70 21.57
CA MET A 56 -5.91 1.68 21.29
C MET A 56 -7.25 1.05 20.95
N TRP A 57 -7.26 -0.14 20.33
CA TRP A 57 -8.46 -0.86 19.97
C TRP A 57 -9.26 -1.29 21.19
N THR A 58 -8.59 -1.73 22.23
CA THR A 58 -9.21 -2.24 23.46
C THR A 58 -9.47 -1.15 24.51
N THR A 59 -8.73 -0.04 24.46
CA THR A 59 -8.80 1.03 25.45
C THR A 59 -9.98 1.96 25.20
N PRO A 60 -10.87 2.22 26.19
CA PRO A 60 -11.94 3.21 26.09
C PRO A 60 -11.38 4.63 25.88
N ARG A 61 -11.83 5.31 24.84
CA ARG A 61 -11.32 6.62 24.40
C ARG A 61 -12.45 7.61 24.12
N GLY A 62 -12.06 8.86 23.93
CA GLY A 62 -12.96 9.96 23.62
C GLY A 62 -13.90 10.35 24.77
N PRO A 63 -14.71 11.41 24.57
CA PRO A 63 -15.67 11.88 25.56
C PRO A 63 -16.68 10.82 26.04
N LYS A 64 -17.07 9.89 25.15
CA LYS A 64 -18.02 8.82 25.48
C LYS A 64 -17.37 7.62 26.18
N ARG A 65 -16.03 7.59 26.32
CA ARG A 65 -15.26 6.50 26.93
C ARG A 65 -15.61 5.11 26.38
N VAL A 66 -15.66 4.99 25.06
CA VAL A 66 -15.99 3.75 24.34
C VAL A 66 -14.72 3.24 23.64
N SER A 67 -14.48 1.93 23.69
CA SER A 67 -13.42 1.27 22.92
C SER A 67 -13.88 0.95 21.49
N PHE A 68 -12.94 0.59 20.61
CA PHE A 68 -13.26 0.14 19.26
C PHE A 68 -13.95 -1.24 19.20
N ALA A 69 -14.11 -1.94 20.33
CA ALA A 69 -14.87 -3.19 20.39
C ALA A 69 -16.35 -3.03 19.97
N THR A 70 -16.86 -1.80 19.89
CA THR A 70 -18.20 -1.50 19.36
C THR A 70 -18.20 -1.15 17.88
N CYS A 71 -17.02 -0.88 17.30
CA CYS A 71 -16.86 -0.50 15.89
C CYS A 71 -17.04 -1.74 14.99
N ASP A 72 -18.05 -1.72 14.14
CA ASP A 72 -18.26 -2.73 13.11
C ASP A 72 -17.49 -2.36 11.84
N LEU A 73 -16.51 -3.18 11.48
CA LEU A 73 -15.74 -3.08 10.23
C LEU A 73 -16.38 -3.88 9.09
N GLY A 74 -17.63 -4.34 9.29
CA GLY A 74 -18.40 -5.05 8.30
C GLY A 74 -18.47 -6.57 8.51
N LEU A 75 -17.87 -7.08 9.57
CA LEU A 75 -17.95 -8.49 10.00
C LEU A 75 -18.65 -8.64 11.37
N GLY A 76 -19.18 -7.56 11.90
CA GLY A 76 -19.77 -7.45 13.22
C GLY A 76 -18.96 -6.56 14.16
N PRO A 77 -19.59 -6.05 15.24
CA PRO A 77 -18.92 -5.16 16.19
C PRO A 77 -17.65 -5.79 16.78
N GLY A 78 -16.55 -5.08 16.74
CA GLY A 78 -15.26 -5.48 17.31
C GLY A 78 -14.50 -6.57 16.55
N VAL A 79 -15.07 -7.15 15.50
CA VAL A 79 -14.41 -8.19 14.71
C VAL A 79 -13.36 -7.55 13.80
N VAL A 80 -12.08 -7.80 14.08
CA VAL A 80 -10.93 -7.28 13.30
C VAL A 80 -10.33 -8.31 12.37
N LYS A 81 -10.34 -9.59 12.77
CA LYS A 81 -9.71 -10.67 12.00
C LYS A 81 -10.34 -10.79 10.61
N GLY A 82 -9.54 -10.53 9.57
CA GLY A 82 -9.97 -10.60 8.18
C GLY A 82 -10.82 -9.42 7.69
N ALA A 83 -11.16 -8.45 8.56
CA ALA A 83 -12.05 -7.36 8.21
C ALA A 83 -11.50 -6.48 7.08
N TYR A 84 -10.19 -6.19 7.08
CA TYR A 84 -9.58 -5.38 6.03
C TYR A 84 -9.71 -5.99 4.63
N ALA A 85 -9.66 -7.31 4.54
CA ALA A 85 -9.74 -8.01 3.25
C ALA A 85 -11.11 -7.82 2.54
N ALA A 86 -12.16 -7.41 3.28
CA ALA A 86 -13.50 -7.14 2.75
C ALA A 86 -13.81 -5.64 2.59
N LEU A 87 -12.81 -4.77 2.76
CA LEU A 87 -12.94 -3.32 2.62
C LEU A 87 -12.30 -2.83 1.30
N PRO A 88 -12.83 -1.74 0.69
CA PRO A 88 -14.02 -0.94 1.06
C PRO A 88 -15.35 -1.66 0.87
N ARG A 89 -16.36 -1.24 1.64
CA ARG A 89 -17.73 -1.77 1.53
C ARG A 89 -18.78 -0.71 1.90
N TYR A 90 -20.03 -0.99 1.56
CA TYR A 90 -21.16 -0.16 2.01
C TYR A 90 -21.51 -0.42 3.48
N PHE A 91 -21.72 0.64 4.24
CA PHE A 91 -22.17 0.63 5.62
C PHE A 91 -23.53 1.31 5.74
N ALA A 92 -24.54 0.54 6.12
CA ALA A 92 -25.92 1.02 6.20
C ALA A 92 -26.13 2.07 7.30
N ASP A 93 -25.38 2.01 8.40
CA ASP A 93 -25.41 2.97 9.51
C ASP A 93 -24.84 4.34 9.13
N ALA A 94 -23.91 4.36 8.18
CA ALA A 94 -23.32 5.58 7.62
C ALA A 94 -23.93 5.97 6.26
N LYS A 95 -24.72 5.10 5.65
CA LYS A 95 -25.30 5.23 4.29
C LYS A 95 -24.26 5.57 3.22
N SER A 96 -23.08 5.01 3.35
CA SER A 96 -21.96 5.30 2.44
C SER A 96 -20.99 4.12 2.30
N VAL A 97 -20.26 4.09 1.19
CA VAL A 97 -19.11 3.21 1.03
C VAL A 97 -17.95 3.81 1.80
N MET A 98 -17.29 2.98 2.60
CA MET A 98 -16.12 3.40 3.39
C MET A 98 -14.99 2.40 3.23
N ASP A 99 -13.78 2.91 3.15
CA ASP A 99 -12.57 2.15 3.38
C ASP A 99 -12.24 2.06 4.88
N LEU A 100 -11.13 1.42 5.23
CA LEU A 100 -10.74 1.27 6.62
C LEU A 100 -10.56 2.62 7.32
N GLU A 101 -9.82 3.55 6.70
CA GLU A 101 -9.48 4.83 7.31
C GLU A 101 -10.74 5.65 7.61
N THR A 102 -11.62 5.73 6.64
CA THR A 102 -12.90 6.46 6.77
C THR A 102 -13.82 5.80 7.82
N ARG A 103 -13.85 4.46 7.86
CA ARG A 103 -14.65 3.75 8.86
C ARG A 103 -14.12 3.93 10.27
N LEU A 104 -12.80 3.91 10.46
CA LEU A 104 -12.19 4.19 11.77
C LEU A 104 -12.50 5.62 12.24
N VAL A 105 -12.39 6.62 11.36
CA VAL A 105 -12.77 8.01 11.67
C VAL A 105 -14.25 8.08 12.04
N TRP A 106 -15.12 7.41 11.28
CA TRP A 106 -16.55 7.37 11.60
C TRP A 106 -16.81 6.81 13.01
N CYS A 107 -16.13 5.73 13.40
CA CYS A 107 -16.25 5.17 14.75
C CYS A 107 -15.71 6.13 15.82
N MET A 108 -14.58 6.81 15.57
CA MET A 108 -14.05 7.82 16.48
C MET A 108 -15.05 8.95 16.72
N VAL A 109 -15.66 9.45 15.67
CA VAL A 109 -16.60 10.58 15.75
C VAL A 109 -17.94 10.12 16.36
N ASN A 110 -18.57 9.09 15.80
CA ASN A 110 -19.93 8.73 16.14
C ASN A 110 -20.04 7.91 17.43
N GLN A 111 -19.08 7.02 17.67
CA GLN A 111 -19.14 6.14 18.84
C GLN A 111 -18.32 6.67 20.02
N GLN A 112 -17.12 7.20 19.80
CA GLN A 112 -16.25 7.72 20.86
C GLN A 112 -16.51 9.19 21.19
N GLY A 113 -17.16 9.95 20.29
CA GLY A 113 -17.44 11.37 20.44
C GLY A 113 -16.20 12.26 20.25
N ILE A 114 -15.17 11.77 19.57
CA ILE A 114 -13.98 12.54 19.21
C ILE A 114 -14.36 13.51 18.09
N SER A 115 -13.85 14.75 18.12
CA SER A 115 -14.10 15.69 17.03
C SER A 115 -13.50 15.18 15.72
N GLU A 116 -14.14 15.48 14.60
CA GLU A 116 -13.63 15.08 13.29
C GLU A 116 -12.22 15.64 13.04
N GLY A 117 -11.98 16.89 13.43
CA GLY A 117 -10.67 17.52 13.32
C GLY A 117 -9.58 16.82 14.15
N ASP A 118 -9.94 16.22 15.30
CA ASP A 118 -9.00 15.42 16.10
C ASP A 118 -8.80 14.02 15.53
N ALA A 119 -9.87 13.40 15.02
CA ALA A 119 -9.82 12.08 14.41
C ALA A 119 -9.02 12.06 13.10
N THR A 120 -9.02 13.16 12.36
CA THR A 120 -8.37 13.30 11.05
C THR A 120 -7.00 14.01 11.09
N LYS A 121 -6.39 14.13 12.26
CA LYS A 121 -5.05 14.76 12.44
C LYS A 121 -3.91 13.98 11.75
N ILE A 122 -4.11 13.58 10.52
CA ILE A 122 -3.03 13.16 9.63
C ILE A 122 -2.44 14.42 9.03
N LYS A 123 -1.43 14.97 9.66
CA LYS A 123 -0.74 16.14 9.09
C LYS A 123 0.25 15.68 8.03
N PHE A 124 -0.16 15.87 6.82
CA PHE A 124 0.68 15.65 5.66
C PHE A 124 1.88 16.61 5.70
N GLY A 125 3.07 16.06 5.92
CA GLY A 125 4.33 16.78 5.73
C GLY A 125 4.73 17.81 6.82
N ASP A 126 4.12 17.81 8.00
CA ASP A 126 4.44 18.80 9.04
C ASP A 126 5.62 18.41 9.96
N GLY A 127 6.25 17.26 9.72
CA GLY A 127 7.41 16.82 10.51
C GLY A 127 7.13 16.65 12.01
N SER A 128 5.87 16.76 12.46
CA SER A 128 5.55 16.55 13.87
C SER A 128 5.72 15.07 14.22
N ALA A 129 6.52 14.80 15.25
CA ALA A 129 6.86 13.46 15.74
C ALA A 129 5.65 12.72 16.39
N ARG A 130 4.43 13.20 16.21
CA ARG A 130 3.24 12.52 16.71
C ARG A 130 2.73 11.54 15.67
N ARG A 131 3.00 10.26 15.92
CA ARG A 131 2.37 9.15 15.22
C ARG A 131 0.85 9.31 15.27
N SER A 132 0.21 9.34 14.12
CA SER A 132 -1.24 9.46 14.02
C SER A 132 -1.90 8.22 14.65
N ASP A 133 -2.94 8.47 15.44
CA ASP A 133 -3.75 7.40 16.02
C ASP A 133 -4.41 6.54 14.92
N LEU A 134 -4.82 7.17 13.84
CA LEU A 134 -5.45 6.50 12.70
C LEU A 134 -4.48 5.53 12.00
N GLU A 135 -3.21 5.94 11.82
CA GLU A 135 -2.18 5.07 11.24
C GLU A 135 -1.91 3.84 12.13
N ALA A 136 -1.87 4.03 13.45
CA ALA A 136 -1.67 2.92 14.39
C ALA A 136 -2.87 1.94 14.36
N LEU A 137 -4.09 2.44 14.41
CA LEU A 137 -5.30 1.62 14.30
C LEU A 137 -5.37 0.90 12.95
N ALA A 138 -5.03 1.59 11.85
CA ALA A 138 -4.98 0.97 10.53
C ALA A 138 -3.93 -0.14 10.46
N ALA A 139 -2.74 0.07 11.07
CA ALA A 139 -1.71 -0.97 11.16
C ALA A 139 -2.22 -2.22 11.86
N TYR A 140 -2.82 -2.06 13.04
CA TYR A 140 -3.38 -3.18 13.80
C TYR A 140 -4.47 -3.92 13.03
N VAL A 141 -5.49 -3.21 12.53
CA VAL A 141 -6.61 -3.86 11.83
C VAL A 141 -6.13 -4.60 10.58
N THR A 142 -5.21 -4.00 9.84
CA THR A 142 -4.70 -4.63 8.62
C THR A 142 -3.81 -5.83 8.92
N SER A 143 -2.99 -5.79 9.98
CA SER A 143 -2.17 -6.93 10.40
C SER A 143 -3.02 -8.17 10.71
N GLN A 144 -4.23 -7.98 11.24
CA GLN A 144 -5.18 -9.08 11.53
C GLN A 144 -5.79 -9.71 10.26
N SER A 145 -5.46 -9.17 9.08
CA SER A 145 -5.87 -9.72 7.79
C SER A 145 -4.72 -10.35 7.00
N ARG A 146 -3.51 -10.48 7.57
CA ARG A 146 -2.36 -11.12 6.89
C ARG A 146 -2.71 -12.53 6.45
N GLY A 147 -2.41 -12.84 5.18
CA GLY A 147 -2.71 -14.12 4.55
C GLY A 147 -4.17 -14.33 4.14
N VAL A 148 -5.07 -13.43 4.53
CA VAL A 148 -6.47 -13.50 4.12
C VAL A 148 -6.62 -12.98 2.70
N GLU A 149 -7.36 -13.72 1.87
CA GLU A 149 -7.63 -13.34 0.49
C GLU A 149 -8.51 -12.07 0.43
N MET A 150 -8.10 -11.10 -0.37
CA MET A 150 -8.87 -9.88 -0.63
C MET A 150 -10.20 -10.23 -1.30
N LYS A 151 -11.30 -9.73 -0.74
CA LYS A 151 -12.66 -10.00 -1.20
C LYS A 151 -13.57 -8.78 -1.06
N VAL A 152 -13.18 -7.69 -1.71
CA VAL A 152 -13.98 -6.47 -1.79
C VAL A 152 -15.29 -6.77 -2.54
N PRO A 153 -16.47 -6.42 -2.00
CA PRO A 153 -17.77 -6.82 -2.56
C PRO A 153 -18.18 -5.92 -3.75
N VAL A 154 -17.39 -5.92 -4.82
CA VAL A 154 -17.61 -5.07 -6.02
C VAL A 154 -18.91 -5.37 -6.79
N SER A 155 -19.62 -6.45 -6.46
CA SER A 155 -20.95 -6.75 -7.01
C SER A 155 -22.09 -6.06 -6.26
N GLU A 156 -21.85 -5.59 -5.03
CA GLU A 156 -22.84 -4.80 -4.26
C GLU A 156 -23.06 -3.45 -4.96
N PRO A 157 -24.31 -2.99 -5.13
CA PRO A 157 -24.60 -1.84 -6.00
C PRO A 157 -23.82 -0.56 -5.68
N HIS A 158 -23.77 -0.15 -4.39
CA HIS A 158 -23.07 1.07 -3.99
C HIS A 158 -21.54 0.94 -4.16
N VAL A 159 -20.99 -0.24 -3.83
CA VAL A 159 -19.55 -0.50 -4.02
C VAL A 159 -19.19 -0.55 -5.49
N ARG A 160 -20.06 -1.15 -6.33
CA ARG A 160 -19.88 -1.18 -7.78
C ARG A 160 -19.86 0.21 -8.40
N ASP A 161 -20.76 1.09 -7.97
CA ASP A 161 -20.81 2.45 -8.48
C ASP A 161 -19.58 3.25 -8.05
N MET A 162 -19.14 3.07 -6.81
CA MET A 162 -17.90 3.65 -6.30
C MET A 162 -16.66 3.09 -7.03
N TYR A 163 -16.64 1.79 -7.33
CA TYR A 163 -15.59 1.16 -8.13
C TYR A 163 -15.50 1.76 -9.53
N ARG A 164 -16.65 1.95 -10.21
CA ARG A 164 -16.71 2.57 -11.54
C ARG A 164 -16.23 4.02 -11.53
N LEU A 165 -16.61 4.77 -10.51
CA LEU A 165 -16.10 6.13 -10.33
C LEU A 165 -14.58 6.13 -10.18
N GLY A 166 -14.03 5.24 -9.34
CA GLY A 166 -12.59 5.10 -9.15
C GLY A 166 -11.85 4.68 -10.42
N GLU A 167 -12.46 3.80 -11.23
CA GLU A 167 -11.94 3.43 -12.55
C GLU A 167 -11.89 4.63 -13.50
N GLN A 168 -12.97 5.40 -13.60
CA GLN A 168 -12.99 6.62 -14.39
C GLN A 168 -11.92 7.60 -13.96
N MET A 169 -11.76 7.82 -12.65
CA MET A 169 -10.74 8.70 -12.11
C MET A 169 -9.31 8.20 -12.39
N PHE A 170 -9.09 6.89 -12.38
CA PHE A 170 -7.77 6.30 -12.66
C PHE A 170 -7.28 6.63 -14.08
N PHE A 171 -8.18 6.70 -15.04
CA PHE A 171 -7.87 7.04 -16.43
C PHE A 171 -8.06 8.52 -16.76
N TYR A 172 -8.75 9.30 -15.91
CA TYR A 172 -9.00 10.72 -16.14
C TYR A 172 -7.69 11.51 -16.14
N ARG A 173 -7.44 12.26 -17.19
CA ARG A 173 -6.28 13.15 -17.33
C ARG A 173 -6.60 14.52 -16.77
N GLY A 174 -5.68 15.07 -16.00
CA GLY A 174 -5.86 16.38 -15.38
C GLY A 174 -4.56 16.94 -14.79
N GLY A 175 -4.72 18.03 -14.06
CA GLY A 175 -3.60 18.75 -13.48
C GLY A 175 -2.76 19.50 -14.51
N THR A 176 -1.70 20.18 -14.07
CA THR A 176 -0.83 21.02 -14.91
C THR A 176 -0.02 20.23 -15.93
N HIS A 177 0.15 18.93 -15.72
CA HIS A 177 0.90 18.05 -16.63
C HIS A 177 0.01 17.21 -17.53
N ASP A 178 -1.32 17.35 -17.41
CA ASP A 178 -2.29 16.54 -18.14
C ASP A 178 -2.02 15.03 -18.00
N PHE A 179 -1.75 14.58 -16.78
CA PHE A 179 -1.51 13.18 -16.45
C PHE A 179 -2.77 12.50 -15.92
N SER A 180 -2.74 11.17 -15.89
CA SER A 180 -3.66 10.32 -15.14
C SER A 180 -2.86 9.34 -14.29
N CYS A 181 -3.52 8.58 -13.41
CA CYS A 181 -2.86 7.46 -12.73
C CYS A 181 -2.31 6.46 -13.77
N ALA A 182 -3.08 6.19 -14.84
CA ALA A 182 -2.68 5.31 -15.92
C ALA A 182 -1.45 5.80 -16.70
N THR A 183 -1.17 7.11 -16.75
CA THR A 183 0.04 7.63 -17.40
C THR A 183 1.32 7.01 -16.82
N CYS A 184 1.35 6.78 -15.50
CA CYS A 184 2.47 6.15 -14.80
C CYS A 184 2.24 4.66 -14.54
N HIS A 185 0.99 4.22 -14.36
CA HIS A 185 0.61 2.88 -13.90
C HIS A 185 -0.16 2.06 -14.94
N GLY A 186 -0.21 2.48 -16.20
CA GLY A 186 -0.95 1.80 -17.28
C GLY A 186 -0.12 0.85 -18.12
N GLU A 187 1.20 0.86 -18.01
CA GLU A 187 2.12 0.06 -18.83
C GLU A 187 3.24 -0.54 -17.98
N ASP A 188 3.77 -1.67 -18.45
CA ASP A 188 4.95 -2.29 -17.84
C ASP A 188 6.22 -1.46 -18.10
N GLY A 189 7.20 -1.58 -17.21
CA GLY A 189 8.50 -0.93 -17.37
C GLY A 189 8.54 0.57 -17.12
N LYS A 190 7.42 1.17 -16.73
CA LYS A 190 7.42 2.59 -16.30
C LYS A 190 8.20 2.72 -15.00
N ARG A 191 8.95 3.81 -14.90
CA ARG A 191 9.83 4.10 -13.75
C ARG A 191 9.69 5.53 -13.32
N ILE A 192 9.82 5.74 -12.01
CA ILE A 192 10.03 7.07 -11.45
C ILE A 192 11.30 7.04 -10.59
N ARG A 193 12.28 7.88 -10.93
CA ARG A 193 13.62 7.84 -10.32
C ARG A 193 14.22 6.42 -10.49
N LEU A 194 14.58 5.76 -9.38
CA LEU A 194 15.15 4.40 -9.37
C LEU A 194 14.12 3.31 -9.03
N GLN A 195 12.83 3.61 -9.14
CA GLN A 195 11.76 2.68 -8.76
C GLN A 195 10.92 2.31 -9.97
N ASP A 196 10.73 1.02 -10.17
CA ASP A 196 9.75 0.52 -11.12
C ASP A 196 8.34 0.75 -10.57
N LEU A 197 7.45 1.19 -11.44
CA LEU A 197 6.06 1.42 -11.11
C LEU A 197 5.24 0.17 -11.47
N PRO A 198 4.38 -0.32 -10.57
CA PRO A 198 3.50 -1.44 -10.90
C PRO A 198 2.50 -1.03 -11.98
N ASN A 199 2.26 -1.90 -12.93
CA ASN A 199 1.16 -1.74 -13.88
C ASN A 199 -0.15 -2.13 -13.20
N LEU A 200 -0.94 -1.13 -12.80
CA LEU A 200 -2.19 -1.32 -12.06
C LEU A 200 -3.37 -1.69 -12.96
N THR A 201 -3.20 -1.66 -14.29
CA THR A 201 -4.20 -2.18 -15.24
C THR A 201 -4.13 -3.70 -15.37
N LYS A 202 -3.05 -4.33 -14.90
CA LYS A 202 -2.90 -5.77 -14.79
C LYS A 202 -3.25 -6.25 -13.38
N THR A 203 -3.93 -7.38 -13.28
CA THR A 203 -4.35 -7.96 -12.01
C THR A 203 -3.17 -8.19 -11.07
N GLU A 204 -2.09 -8.82 -11.56
CA GLU A 204 -0.89 -9.08 -10.75
C GLU A 204 -0.26 -7.80 -10.21
N GLY A 205 -0.14 -6.76 -11.05
CA GLY A 205 0.42 -5.47 -10.64
C GLY A 205 -0.44 -4.76 -9.59
N ALA A 206 -1.77 -4.79 -9.75
CA ALA A 206 -2.71 -4.22 -8.80
C ALA A 206 -2.69 -4.99 -7.46
N GLN A 207 -2.71 -6.32 -7.51
CA GLN A 207 -2.61 -7.19 -6.35
C GLN A 207 -1.34 -6.91 -5.55
N LYS A 208 -0.18 -6.98 -6.18
CA LYS A 208 1.12 -6.71 -5.53
C LYS A 208 1.21 -5.30 -4.95
N ALA A 209 0.61 -4.32 -5.61
CA ALA A 209 0.62 -2.94 -5.14
C ALA A 209 -0.27 -2.75 -3.91
N TYR A 210 -1.56 -3.12 -4.00
CA TYR A 210 -2.55 -2.82 -2.96
C TYR A 210 -2.36 -3.66 -1.70
N THR A 211 -2.13 -4.98 -1.82
CA THR A 211 -2.03 -5.90 -0.67
C THR A 211 -0.84 -5.63 0.26
N THR A 212 0.01 -4.68 -0.08
CA THR A 212 1.19 -4.28 0.69
C THR A 212 1.03 -2.92 1.40
N TRP A 213 -0.19 -2.34 1.39
CA TRP A 213 -0.52 -1.10 2.11
C TRP A 213 -1.53 -1.38 3.23
N PRO A 214 -1.40 -0.69 4.39
CA PRO A 214 -0.45 0.38 4.72
C PRO A 214 0.99 -0.10 4.71
N ALA A 215 1.94 0.84 4.71
CA ALA A 215 3.35 0.49 4.64
C ALA A 215 4.23 1.42 5.49
N TYR A 216 5.24 0.84 6.12
CA TYR A 216 6.31 1.62 6.72
C TYR A 216 7.18 2.22 5.62
N ARG A 217 7.28 3.54 5.60
CA ARG A 217 8.06 4.30 4.62
C ARG A 217 9.43 4.61 5.21
N VAL A 218 10.45 3.86 4.79
CA VAL A 218 11.83 4.00 5.31
C VAL A 218 12.36 5.43 5.18
N SER A 219 12.09 6.09 4.04
CA SER A 219 12.52 7.47 3.80
C SER A 219 11.87 8.52 4.69
N GLN A 220 10.82 8.15 5.43
CA GLN A 220 10.07 9.05 6.32
C GLN A 220 10.14 8.60 7.79
N GLY A 221 10.58 7.36 8.04
CA GLY A 221 10.59 6.79 9.38
C GLY A 221 9.20 6.52 9.97
N GLU A 222 8.15 6.43 9.13
CA GLU A 222 6.76 6.34 9.56
C GLU A 222 5.93 5.37 8.74
N LEU A 223 4.89 4.82 9.38
CA LEU A 223 3.85 4.08 8.68
C LEU A 223 2.94 5.07 7.96
N ARG A 224 2.53 4.70 6.75
CA ARG A 224 1.60 5.49 5.92
C ARG A 224 0.48 4.63 5.40
N THR A 225 -0.72 5.20 5.36
CA THR A 225 -1.93 4.55 4.87
C THR A 225 -2.02 4.56 3.35
N PHE A 226 -3.02 3.87 2.80
CA PHE A 226 -3.22 3.85 1.36
C PHE A 226 -3.77 5.19 0.84
N GLN A 227 -4.69 5.85 1.57
CA GLN A 227 -5.14 7.20 1.19
C GLN A 227 -3.99 8.21 1.20
N TRP A 228 -3.07 8.11 2.18
CA TRP A 228 -1.85 8.91 2.16
C TRP A 228 -1.04 8.66 0.87
N ARG A 229 -0.93 7.41 0.42
CA ARG A 229 -0.22 7.09 -0.82
C ARG A 229 -0.88 7.72 -2.04
N LEU A 230 -2.20 7.69 -2.11
CA LEU A 230 -2.94 8.36 -3.19
C LEU A 230 -2.67 9.87 -3.18
N ASN A 231 -2.79 10.50 -2.02
CA ASN A 231 -2.53 11.93 -1.85
C ASN A 231 -1.08 12.29 -2.24
N ASP A 232 -0.08 11.49 -1.84
CA ASP A 232 1.32 11.69 -2.22
C ASP A 232 1.52 11.63 -3.75
N CYS A 233 0.81 10.74 -4.47
CA CYS A 233 0.82 10.71 -5.93
C CYS A 233 0.22 11.99 -6.52
N PHE A 234 -0.94 12.41 -6.04
CA PHE A 234 -1.61 13.63 -6.49
C PHE A 234 -0.70 14.85 -6.33
N ARG A 235 -0.10 15.02 -5.15
CA ARG A 235 0.85 16.10 -4.87
C ARG A 235 2.07 16.07 -5.82
N GLN A 236 2.67 14.89 -6.03
CA GLN A 236 3.84 14.75 -6.89
C GLN A 236 3.53 15.06 -8.37
N GLN A 237 2.31 14.74 -8.82
CA GLN A 237 1.87 14.99 -10.19
C GLN A 237 1.21 16.36 -10.38
N ARG A 238 1.16 17.20 -9.33
CA ARG A 238 0.52 18.52 -9.39
C ARG A 238 -0.96 18.44 -9.75
N PHE A 239 -1.63 17.39 -9.32
CA PHE A 239 -3.09 17.32 -9.32
C PHE A 239 -3.66 18.24 -8.24
N PRO A 240 -4.96 18.61 -8.34
CA PRO A 240 -5.68 19.20 -7.21
C PRO A 240 -5.56 18.30 -5.98
N ASP A 241 -5.58 18.89 -4.78
CA ASP A 241 -5.44 18.14 -3.53
C ASP A 241 -6.52 17.07 -3.40
N LEU A 242 -6.09 15.84 -3.13
CA LEU A 242 -6.98 14.74 -2.81
C LEU A 242 -7.31 14.79 -1.31
N VAL A 243 -8.52 15.20 -0.98
CA VAL A 243 -8.97 15.28 0.42
C VAL A 243 -9.13 13.87 0.99
N PHE A 244 -8.56 13.64 2.18
CA PHE A 244 -8.73 12.37 2.90
C PHE A 244 -10.20 12.13 3.25
N GLY A 245 -10.66 10.88 3.06
CA GLY A 245 -12.05 10.49 3.30
C GLY A 245 -13.06 11.06 2.30
N SER A 246 -12.61 11.79 1.28
CA SER A 246 -13.50 12.27 0.21
C SER A 246 -14.00 11.11 -0.67
N GLU A 247 -15.10 11.34 -1.37
CA GLU A 247 -15.62 10.40 -2.35
C GLU A 247 -14.55 10.00 -3.37
N ALA A 248 -13.73 10.95 -3.81
CA ALA A 248 -12.63 10.71 -4.73
C ALA A 248 -11.56 9.76 -4.18
N SER A 249 -11.15 9.93 -2.92
CA SER A 249 -10.16 9.05 -2.28
C SER A 249 -10.72 7.65 -2.05
N ILE A 250 -11.99 7.55 -1.62
CA ILE A 250 -12.69 6.28 -1.41
C ILE A 250 -12.91 5.55 -2.75
N ALA A 251 -13.29 6.27 -3.81
CA ALA A 251 -13.49 5.70 -5.13
C ALA A 251 -12.20 5.08 -5.70
N LEU A 252 -11.08 5.81 -5.67
CA LEU A 252 -9.78 5.29 -6.10
C LEU A 252 -9.34 4.09 -5.24
N THR A 253 -9.55 4.16 -3.91
CA THR A 253 -9.26 3.05 -3.01
C THR A 253 -10.12 1.83 -3.36
N THR A 254 -11.43 2.03 -3.62
CA THR A 254 -12.36 0.95 -3.98
C THR A 254 -11.97 0.28 -5.30
N TYR A 255 -11.62 1.07 -6.31
CA TYR A 255 -11.13 0.54 -7.59
C TYR A 255 -9.89 -0.32 -7.40
N LEU A 256 -8.85 0.20 -6.75
CA LEU A 256 -7.57 -0.51 -6.59
C LEU A 256 -7.68 -1.71 -5.66
N ALA A 257 -8.48 -1.62 -4.60
CA ALA A 257 -8.77 -2.74 -3.71
C ALA A 257 -9.55 -3.86 -4.43
N GLY A 258 -10.58 -3.49 -5.22
CA GLY A 258 -11.32 -4.45 -6.03
C GLY A 258 -10.47 -5.13 -7.09
N ARG A 259 -9.49 -4.41 -7.68
CA ARG A 259 -8.49 -5.00 -8.59
C ARG A 259 -7.55 -5.98 -7.89
N ALA A 260 -7.42 -5.88 -6.56
CA ALA A 260 -6.59 -6.78 -5.77
C ALA A 260 -7.32 -8.06 -5.30
N ASN A 261 -8.61 -8.21 -5.57
CA ASN A 261 -9.38 -9.40 -5.19
C ASN A 261 -8.68 -10.69 -5.65
N GLY A 262 -8.76 -11.73 -4.82
CA GLY A 262 -8.16 -13.04 -5.06
C GLY A 262 -6.71 -13.16 -4.57
N ALA A 263 -6.04 -12.07 -4.19
CA ALA A 263 -4.69 -12.13 -3.64
C ALA A 263 -4.69 -12.12 -2.11
N PRO A 264 -3.77 -12.84 -1.46
CA PRO A 264 -3.58 -12.75 -0.02
C PRO A 264 -3.04 -11.36 0.37
N TYR A 265 -3.58 -10.79 1.44
CA TYR A 265 -3.07 -9.55 2.00
C TYR A 265 -1.72 -9.78 2.71
N ASN A 266 -0.71 -8.98 2.40
CA ASN A 266 0.67 -9.14 2.86
C ASN A 266 1.23 -7.92 3.62
N GLY A 267 0.40 -6.95 3.96
CA GLY A 267 0.82 -5.79 4.73
C GLY A 267 0.58 -5.93 6.25
N PRO A 268 0.96 -4.91 7.02
CA PRO A 268 1.78 -3.76 6.63
C PRO A 268 3.16 -4.15 6.12
N ALA A 269 3.57 -3.56 4.98
CA ALA A 269 4.86 -3.88 4.37
C ALA A 269 5.89 -2.76 4.60
N ILE A 270 7.15 -3.03 4.21
CA ILE A 270 8.20 -2.01 4.17
C ILE A 270 8.33 -1.48 2.73
N LYS A 271 8.34 -0.16 2.60
CA LYS A 271 8.54 0.53 1.31
C LYS A 271 9.52 1.71 1.48
N ARG A 272 10.22 2.01 0.39
CA ARG A 272 11.12 3.17 0.35
C ARG A 272 10.37 4.49 0.50
#